data_c03d1aa7f8ff93938467892dd9014a2f
#
_entry.id   c03d1aa7f8ff93938467892dd9014a2f
#
_cell.length_a   1.000
_cell.length_b   1.000
_cell.length_c   1.000
_cell.angle_alpha   90.00
_cell.angle_beta   90.00
_cell.angle_gamma   90.00
#
_symmetry.space_group_name_H-M   'P 1'
#
loop_
_entity.id
_entity.type
_entity.pdbx_description
1 polymer ?
#
loop_
_entity_poly.entity_id
_entity_poly.type
_entity_poly.pdbx_seq_one_letter_code
_entity_poly.pdbx_strand_id
1 'polypeptide(L)'
;MKKENRLRYILPENRTVRIVLAVFFWLLAAACAGCIFWLSSRDGNQSKDMSDNVRGILAKILGSPLGSFIVRKFAHFFEYAALGFLIGCALFLSRRRFSPVTSVICSAIYSVSDEIHQYFVPGRACRIFD
;
A
#
# COMPACT_ATOMS: atom_id res chain seq x y z
N MET A 1 -15.95 8.29 -26.80
CA MET A 1 -16.99 7.23 -26.84
C MET A 1 -16.45 5.78 -26.94
N LYS A 2 -15.28 5.47 -27.54
CA LYS A 2 -14.79 4.09 -27.69
C LYS A 2 -14.18 3.45 -26.41
N LYS A 3 -13.69 4.21 -25.44
CA LYS A 3 -13.02 3.71 -24.22
C LYS A 3 -14.00 3.25 -23.12
N GLU A 4 -15.15 3.87 -23.04
CA GLU A 4 -16.18 3.57 -22.02
C GLU A 4 -16.87 2.21 -22.28
N ASN A 5 -16.98 1.80 -23.53
CA ASN A 5 -17.58 0.52 -23.91
C ASN A 5 -16.69 -0.69 -23.56
N ARG A 6 -15.35 -0.56 -23.57
CA ARG A 6 -14.44 -1.67 -23.23
C ARG A 6 -14.47 -2.05 -21.76
N LEU A 7 -14.70 -1.09 -20.87
CA LEU A 7 -14.74 -1.36 -19.42
C LEU A 7 -16.01 -2.11 -18.99
N ARG A 8 -17.08 -2.06 -19.79
CA ARG A 8 -18.32 -2.81 -19.53
C ARG A 8 -18.11 -4.33 -19.58
N TYR A 9 -17.21 -4.80 -20.43
CA TYR A 9 -16.94 -6.25 -20.59
C TYR A 9 -16.10 -6.85 -19.48
N ILE A 10 -15.42 -6.03 -18.67
CA ILE A 10 -14.53 -6.50 -17.60
C ILE A 10 -15.30 -6.64 -16.27
N LEU A 11 -16.41 -5.92 -16.11
CA LEU A 11 -17.20 -5.95 -14.89
C LEU A 11 -18.19 -7.14 -14.91
N PRO A 12 -18.36 -7.83 -13.78
CA PRO A 12 -19.42 -8.83 -13.65
C PRO A 12 -20.77 -8.21 -14.00
N GLU A 13 -21.51 -8.86 -14.89
CA GLU A 13 -22.84 -8.40 -15.33
C GLU A 13 -23.85 -8.51 -14.18
N ASN A 14 -23.69 -9.52 -13.33
CA ASN A 14 -24.50 -9.72 -12.15
C ASN A 14 -24.21 -8.67 -11.07
N ARG A 15 -25.22 -7.87 -10.74
CA ARG A 15 -25.14 -6.80 -9.73
C ARG A 15 -24.71 -7.32 -8.36
N THR A 16 -25.22 -8.46 -7.93
CA THR A 16 -24.90 -9.06 -6.62
C THR A 16 -23.43 -9.46 -6.55
N VAL A 17 -22.93 -10.16 -7.57
CA VAL A 17 -21.51 -10.55 -7.64
C VAL A 17 -20.60 -9.33 -7.57
N ARG A 18 -20.94 -8.27 -8.29
CA ARG A 18 -20.16 -7.04 -8.28
C ARG A 18 -20.15 -6.37 -6.91
N ILE A 19 -21.29 -6.32 -6.20
CA ILE A 19 -21.36 -5.76 -4.85
C ILE A 19 -20.52 -6.58 -3.89
N VAL A 20 -20.62 -7.90 -3.94
CA VAL A 20 -19.81 -8.78 -3.10
C VAL A 20 -18.32 -8.58 -3.33
N LEU A 21 -17.89 -8.52 -4.59
CA LEU A 21 -16.49 -8.25 -4.93
C LEU A 21 -16.06 -6.84 -4.48
N ALA A 22 -16.92 -5.83 -4.62
CA ALA A 22 -16.60 -4.48 -4.15
C ALA A 22 -16.39 -4.46 -2.63
N VAL A 23 -17.27 -5.08 -1.87
CA VAL A 23 -17.14 -5.21 -0.40
C VAL A 23 -15.87 -5.98 -0.04
N PHE A 24 -15.59 -7.08 -0.73
CA PHE A 24 -14.37 -7.86 -0.51
C PHE A 24 -13.10 -7.00 -0.70
N PHE A 25 -13.00 -6.24 -1.79
CA PHE A 25 -11.83 -5.37 -2.01
C PHE A 25 -11.75 -4.21 -1.01
N TRP A 26 -12.88 -3.67 -0.54
CA TRP A 26 -12.88 -2.68 0.53
C TRP A 26 -12.38 -3.25 1.85
N LEU A 27 -12.78 -4.49 2.19
CA LEU A 27 -12.29 -5.17 3.38
C LEU A 27 -10.78 -5.48 3.28
N LEU A 28 -10.31 -5.91 2.10
CA LEU A 28 -8.88 -6.11 1.86
C LEU A 28 -8.08 -4.79 1.98
N ALA A 29 -8.61 -3.69 1.45
CA ALA A 29 -7.97 -2.38 1.57
C ALA A 29 -7.90 -1.93 3.03
N ALA A 30 -8.97 -2.12 3.80
CA ALA A 30 -8.99 -1.83 5.23
C ALA A 30 -8.00 -2.71 6.01
N ALA A 31 -7.93 -4.01 5.71
CA ALA A 31 -6.97 -4.92 6.33
C ALA A 31 -5.52 -4.53 5.97
N CYS A 32 -5.26 -4.18 4.72
CA CYS A 32 -3.95 -3.70 4.27
C CYS A 32 -3.54 -2.41 5.02
N ALA A 33 -4.44 -1.42 5.11
CA ALA A 33 -4.20 -0.20 5.87
C ALA A 33 -3.94 -0.50 7.36
N GLY A 34 -4.71 -1.39 7.97
CA GLY A 34 -4.49 -1.85 9.35
C GLY A 34 -3.12 -2.52 9.55
N CYS A 35 -2.69 -3.34 8.60
CA CYS A 35 -1.36 -3.96 8.63
C CYS A 35 -0.25 -2.92 8.53
N ILE A 36 -0.36 -1.96 7.61
CA ILE A 36 0.60 -0.86 7.48
C ILE A 36 0.69 -0.09 8.79
N PHE A 37 -0.45 0.32 9.36
CA PHE A 37 -0.51 1.03 10.63
C PHE A 37 0.15 0.24 11.76
N TRP A 38 -0.14 -1.06 11.86
CA TRP A 38 0.46 -1.92 12.88
C TRP A 38 1.98 -2.05 12.72
N LEU A 39 2.48 -2.22 11.48
CA LEU A 39 3.92 -2.23 11.18
C LEU A 39 4.57 -0.89 11.49
N SER A 40 3.88 0.21 11.19
CA SER A 40 4.33 1.58 11.49
C SER A 40 4.38 1.89 12.97
N SER A 41 3.52 1.26 13.78
CA SER A 41 3.47 1.44 15.23
C SER A 41 4.58 0.71 15.99
N ARG A 42 5.37 -0.13 15.31
CA ARG A 42 6.48 -0.86 15.96
C ARG A 42 7.66 0.06 16.22
N ASP A 43 8.31 -0.13 17.38
CA ASP A 43 9.51 0.60 17.78
C ASP A 43 10.62 0.53 16.73
N GLY A 44 11.42 1.61 16.65
CA GLY A 44 12.51 1.73 15.69
C GLY A 44 13.53 0.59 15.74
N ASN A 45 13.74 -0.05 16.90
CA ASN A 45 14.64 -1.19 17.05
C ASN A 45 14.07 -2.46 16.39
N GLN A 46 12.80 -2.80 16.64
CA GLN A 46 12.15 -3.94 15.98
C GLN A 46 12.05 -3.76 14.46
N SER A 47 11.86 -2.53 14.01
CA SER A 47 11.86 -2.18 12.59
C SER A 47 13.24 -2.32 11.94
N LYS A 48 14.33 -2.06 12.70
CA LYS A 48 15.70 -2.29 12.23
C LYS A 48 16.00 -3.78 12.07
N ASP A 49 15.66 -4.59 13.06
CA ASP A 49 15.91 -6.04 13.02
C ASP A 49 15.20 -6.70 11.83
N MET A 50 13.95 -6.29 11.56
CA MET A 50 13.20 -6.77 10.40
C MET A 50 13.82 -6.31 9.08
N SER A 51 14.26 -5.06 9.00
CA SER A 51 14.94 -4.51 7.80
C SER A 51 16.30 -5.17 7.57
N ASP A 52 17.04 -5.50 8.63
CA ASP A 52 18.35 -6.16 8.56
C ASP A 52 18.23 -7.62 8.12
N ASN A 53 17.18 -8.33 8.55
CA ASN A 53 16.87 -9.66 8.05
C ASN A 53 16.55 -9.66 6.55
N VAL A 54 15.68 -8.76 6.10
CA VAL A 54 15.34 -8.61 4.67
C VAL A 54 16.58 -8.19 3.87
N ARG A 55 17.40 -7.28 4.39
CA ARG A 55 18.68 -6.88 3.78
C ARG A 55 19.63 -8.05 3.62
N GLY A 56 19.74 -8.91 4.65
CA GLY A 56 20.58 -10.11 4.58
C GLY A 56 20.14 -11.08 3.48
N ILE A 57 18.85 -11.29 3.31
CA ILE A 57 18.27 -12.12 2.24
C ILE A 57 18.53 -11.48 0.86
N LEU A 58 18.25 -10.19 0.71
CA LEU A 58 18.48 -9.46 -0.55
C LEU A 58 19.95 -9.38 -0.93
N ALA A 59 20.86 -9.19 0.03
CA ALA A 59 22.31 -9.22 -0.22
C ALA A 59 22.77 -10.58 -0.74
N LYS A 60 22.20 -11.68 -0.25
CA LYS A 60 22.48 -13.04 -0.76
C LYS A 60 21.98 -13.23 -2.19
N ILE A 61 20.82 -12.64 -2.53
CA ILE A 61 20.19 -12.81 -3.87
C ILE A 61 20.85 -11.88 -4.90
N LEU A 62 21.13 -10.62 -4.52
CA LEU A 62 21.61 -9.59 -5.43
C LEU A 62 23.14 -9.44 -5.45
N GLY A 63 23.87 -10.13 -4.56
CA GLY A 63 25.32 -10.06 -4.45
C GLY A 63 25.88 -8.70 -4.01
N SER A 64 25.03 -7.79 -3.51
CA SER A 64 25.39 -6.43 -3.12
C SER A 64 24.65 -6.01 -1.84
N PRO A 65 25.32 -5.41 -0.86
CA PRO A 65 24.68 -4.92 0.36
C PRO A 65 23.88 -3.65 0.04
N LEU A 66 22.56 -3.80 -0.07
CA LEU A 66 21.65 -2.66 -0.10
C LEU A 66 21.56 -2.03 1.30
N GLY A 67 21.68 -0.71 1.38
CA GLY A 67 21.51 0.01 2.64
C GLY A 67 20.11 -0.22 3.25
N SER A 68 20.04 -0.35 4.58
CA SER A 68 18.76 -0.56 5.30
C SER A 68 17.71 0.53 4.98
N PHE A 69 18.17 1.73 4.68
CA PHE A 69 17.34 2.85 4.25
C PHE A 69 16.63 2.56 2.92
N ILE A 70 17.36 2.05 1.92
CA ILE A 70 16.81 1.73 0.59
C ILE A 70 15.76 0.62 0.73
N VAL A 71 16.08 -0.45 1.44
CA VAL A 71 15.14 -1.57 1.68
C VAL A 71 13.84 -1.08 2.31
N ARG A 72 13.93 -0.19 3.30
CA ARG A 72 12.76 0.38 3.97
C ARG A 72 11.93 1.25 3.03
N LYS A 73 12.55 2.10 2.21
CA LYS A 73 11.85 2.93 1.22
C LYS A 73 11.13 2.09 0.18
N PHE A 74 11.75 1.01 -0.30
CA PHE A 74 11.09 0.07 -1.21
C PHE A 74 9.92 -0.66 -0.53
N ALA A 75 10.06 -1.11 0.71
CA ALA A 75 8.97 -1.73 1.45
C ALA A 75 7.76 -0.79 1.53
N HIS A 76 7.95 0.45 1.97
CA HIS A 76 6.88 1.46 2.03
C HIS A 76 6.27 1.73 0.65
N PHE A 77 7.09 1.82 -0.40
CA PHE A 77 6.56 1.99 -1.75
C PHE A 77 5.60 0.86 -2.14
N PHE A 78 5.97 -0.40 -1.89
CA PHE A 78 5.14 -1.56 -2.22
C PHE A 78 3.89 -1.63 -1.34
N GLU A 79 3.98 -1.30 -0.07
CA GLU A 79 2.84 -1.24 0.85
C GLU A 79 1.78 -0.25 0.36
N TYR A 80 2.18 0.98 0.03
CA TYR A 80 1.24 2.00 -0.47
C TYR A 80 0.77 1.74 -1.90
N ALA A 81 1.61 1.12 -2.75
CA ALA A 81 1.20 0.70 -4.09
C ALA A 81 0.12 -0.39 -4.02
N ALA A 82 0.28 -1.38 -3.12
CA ALA A 82 -0.71 -2.42 -2.87
C ALA A 82 -2.02 -1.82 -2.33
N LEU A 83 -1.95 -0.91 -1.36
CA LEU A 83 -3.12 -0.21 -0.84
C LEU A 83 -3.84 0.57 -1.94
N GLY A 84 -3.12 1.35 -2.75
CA GLY A 84 -3.68 2.10 -3.87
C GLY A 84 -4.33 1.20 -4.92
N PHE A 85 -3.72 0.04 -5.21
CA PHE A 85 -4.29 -0.95 -6.12
C PHE A 85 -5.61 -1.53 -5.58
N LEU A 86 -5.67 -1.91 -4.31
CA LEU A 86 -6.89 -2.45 -3.67
C LEU A 86 -8.01 -1.41 -3.66
N ILE A 87 -7.70 -0.15 -3.31
CA ILE A 87 -8.66 0.96 -3.39
C ILE A 87 -9.13 1.16 -4.84
N GLY A 88 -8.23 1.09 -5.81
CA GLY A 88 -8.57 1.20 -7.23
C GLY A 88 -9.55 0.13 -7.69
N CYS A 89 -9.33 -1.13 -7.30
CA CYS A 89 -10.24 -2.24 -7.57
C CYS A 89 -11.61 -2.03 -6.90
N ALA A 90 -11.61 -1.64 -5.62
CA ALA A 90 -12.84 -1.38 -4.88
C ALA A 90 -13.66 -0.24 -5.51
N LEU A 91 -13.03 0.87 -5.88
CA LEU A 91 -13.66 2.00 -6.55
C LEU A 91 -14.21 1.63 -7.94
N PHE A 92 -13.44 0.84 -8.71
CA PHE A 92 -13.86 0.39 -10.03
C PHE A 92 -15.13 -0.46 -9.96
N LEU A 93 -15.17 -1.42 -9.04
CA LEU A 93 -16.33 -2.27 -8.82
C LEU A 93 -17.55 -1.50 -8.28
N SER A 94 -17.31 -0.53 -7.39
CA SER A 94 -18.37 0.28 -6.79
C SER A 94 -18.98 1.28 -7.76
N ARG A 95 -18.12 2.04 -8.49
CA ARG A 95 -18.55 3.20 -9.32
C ARG A 95 -18.66 2.88 -10.79
N ARG A 96 -18.28 1.71 -11.26
CA ARG A 96 -18.18 1.33 -12.68
C ARG A 96 -17.29 2.27 -13.52
N ARG A 97 -16.41 3.01 -12.86
CA ARG A 97 -15.47 3.94 -13.49
C ARG A 97 -14.07 3.69 -12.98
N PHE A 98 -13.14 3.54 -13.91
CA PHE A 98 -11.74 3.45 -13.55
C PHE A 98 -11.21 4.84 -13.18
N SER A 99 -10.83 5.03 -11.94
CA SER A 99 -10.32 6.31 -11.43
C SER A 99 -8.96 6.09 -10.73
N PRO A 100 -7.88 5.90 -11.49
CA PRO A 100 -6.56 5.66 -10.92
C PRO A 100 -6.06 6.86 -10.11
N VAL A 101 -6.38 8.07 -10.54
CA VAL A 101 -6.00 9.30 -9.83
C VAL A 101 -6.59 9.32 -8.41
N THR A 102 -7.86 8.95 -8.25
CA THR A 102 -8.49 8.91 -6.92
C THR A 102 -7.81 7.89 -6.02
N SER A 103 -7.48 6.69 -6.52
CA SER A 103 -6.83 5.66 -5.72
C SER A 103 -5.41 6.07 -5.30
N VAL A 104 -4.66 6.71 -6.21
CA VAL A 104 -3.32 7.25 -5.90
C VAL A 104 -3.40 8.36 -4.86
N ILE A 105 -4.36 9.30 -4.98
CA ILE A 105 -4.54 10.37 -4.00
C ILE A 105 -4.89 9.79 -2.62
N CYS A 106 -5.81 8.83 -2.53
CA CYS A 106 -6.16 8.19 -1.27
C CYS A 106 -4.97 7.49 -0.62
N SER A 107 -4.20 6.74 -1.40
CA SER A 107 -2.98 6.06 -0.93
C SER A 107 -1.90 7.06 -0.49
N ALA A 108 -1.72 8.17 -1.20
CA ALA A 108 -0.78 9.23 -0.85
C ALA A 108 -1.18 9.94 0.45
N ILE A 109 -2.46 10.28 0.64
CA ILE A 109 -2.96 10.86 1.89
C ILE A 109 -2.72 9.92 3.06
N TYR A 110 -2.96 8.62 2.85
CA TYR A 110 -2.70 7.61 3.88
C TYR A 110 -1.20 7.52 4.21
N SER A 111 -0.32 7.54 3.21
CA SER A 111 1.14 7.56 3.39
C SER A 111 1.60 8.75 4.23
N VAL A 112 1.09 9.96 3.96
CA VAL A 112 1.40 11.16 4.75
C VAL A 112 0.91 11.01 6.20
N SER A 113 -0.30 10.48 6.40
CA SER A 113 -0.84 10.21 7.74
C SER A 113 0.02 9.21 8.51
N ASP A 114 0.53 8.19 7.84
CA ASP A 114 1.42 7.19 8.43
C ASP A 114 2.78 7.80 8.80
N GLU A 115 3.37 8.65 7.97
CA GLU A 115 4.61 9.37 8.29
C GLU A 115 4.44 10.29 9.51
N ILE A 116 3.30 10.98 9.61
CA ILE A 116 2.97 11.80 10.79
C ILE A 116 2.86 10.91 12.03
N HIS A 117 2.19 9.77 11.92
CA HIS A 117 2.08 8.81 13.03
C HIS A 117 3.46 8.30 13.48
N GLN A 118 4.34 7.94 12.53
CA GLN A 118 5.71 7.48 12.82
C GLN A 118 6.55 8.52 13.56
N TYR A 119 6.29 9.81 13.37
CA TYR A 119 6.96 10.87 14.09
C TYR A 119 6.73 10.80 15.62
N PHE A 120 5.57 10.30 16.05
CA PHE A 120 5.23 10.13 17.46
C PHE A 120 5.66 8.78 18.06
N VAL A 121 6.18 7.85 17.24
CA VAL A 121 6.62 6.54 17.72
C VAL A 121 8.06 6.63 18.25
N PRO A 122 8.33 6.24 19.51
CA PRO A 122 9.67 6.27 20.09
C PRO A 122 10.68 5.46 19.26
N GLY A 123 11.86 6.01 19.06
CA GLY A 123 12.95 5.36 18.32
C GLY A 123 12.81 5.40 16.79
N ARG A 124 11.73 5.96 16.24
CA ARG A 124 11.62 6.34 14.83
C ARG A 124 11.90 7.83 14.68
N ALA A 125 13.17 8.20 14.58
CA ALA A 125 13.51 9.55 14.13
C ALA A 125 13.03 9.72 12.68
N CYS A 126 12.18 10.72 12.44
CA CYS A 126 11.80 11.13 11.10
C CYS A 126 13.06 11.70 10.42
N ARG A 127 13.82 10.83 9.72
CA ARG A 127 14.97 11.26 8.92
C ARG A 127 14.48 11.71 7.56
N ILE A 128 13.82 12.87 7.54
CA ILE A 128 13.42 13.53 6.29
C ILE A 128 14.67 14.18 5.64
N PHE A 129 15.71 14.46 6.45
CA PHE A 129 16.92 15.16 6.03
C PHE A 129 18.17 14.55 6.70
N ASP A 130 18.63 13.39 6.24
CA ASP A 130 20.02 12.95 6.36
C ASP A 130 20.47 12.32 5.04
#